data_a23982ea149b7812069d98848cf1ed15
#
_entry.id   a23982ea149b7812069d98848cf1ed15
#
_cell.length_a   1.000
_cell.length_b   1.000
_cell.length_c   1.000
_cell.angle_alpha   90.00
_cell.angle_beta   90.00
_cell.angle_gamma   90.00
#
_symmetry.space_group_name_H-M   'P 1'
#
loop_
_entity.id
_entity.type
_entity.pdbx_description
1 polymer ?
#
loop_
_entity_poly.entity_id
_entity_poly.type
_entity_poly.pdbx_seq_one_letter_code
_entity_poly.pdbx_strand_id
1 'polypeptide(L)'
;MVLLAAVEASSKLEEAIRSLVEHGSQLGFTIIKALIVFLVGRLVINLLNKLVRKILSKRDIDPSVKTFVGSLVNVSLTILLIISVVGALGVQTTSFAALLASAGVAVGMALSGNLQNFAGGLIVLLFKPYKVGDWIESQGVSGTVKEIQIFHTILTTGDNKVIYIPNGAMSSG
;
A
#
# COMPACT_ATOMS: atom_id res chain seq x y z
N MET A 1 -15.92 0.85 67.13
CA MET A 1 -14.67 0.92 66.29
C MET A 1 -14.43 -0.36 65.51
N VAL A 2 -14.39 -1.54 66.12
CA VAL A 2 -14.10 -2.81 65.39
C VAL A 2 -15.13 -3.18 64.36
N LEU A 3 -16.44 -2.95 64.60
CA LEU A 3 -17.52 -3.21 63.66
C LEU A 3 -17.47 -2.28 62.42
N LEU A 4 -17.13 -1.02 62.59
CA LEU A 4 -16.95 -0.06 61.48
C LEU A 4 -15.76 -0.41 60.60
N ALA A 5 -14.64 -0.85 61.21
CA ALA A 5 -13.48 -1.31 60.45
C ALA A 5 -13.75 -2.61 59.68
N ALA A 6 -14.55 -3.51 60.23
CA ALA A 6 -14.96 -4.76 59.54
C ALA A 6 -15.88 -4.48 58.33
N VAL A 7 -16.83 -3.53 58.45
CA VAL A 7 -17.68 -3.10 57.34
C VAL A 7 -16.90 -2.38 56.24
N GLU A 8 -15.94 -1.55 56.62
CA GLU A 8 -15.04 -0.87 55.65
C GLU A 8 -14.13 -1.85 54.93
N ALA A 9 -13.61 -2.88 55.61
CA ALA A 9 -12.82 -3.92 55.02
C ALA A 9 -13.62 -4.79 54.01
N SER A 10 -14.89 -5.13 54.37
CA SER A 10 -15.75 -5.89 53.44
C SER A 10 -16.14 -5.09 52.18
N SER A 11 -16.43 -3.80 52.32
CA SER A 11 -16.74 -2.95 51.15
C SER A 11 -15.52 -2.79 50.22
N LYS A 12 -14.34 -2.63 50.75
CA LYS A 12 -13.10 -2.59 49.94
C LYS A 12 -12.81 -3.91 49.24
N LEU A 13 -13.12 -5.04 49.91
CA LEU A 13 -12.97 -6.36 49.30
C LEU A 13 -13.99 -6.56 48.14
N GLU A 14 -15.24 -6.16 48.32
CA GLU A 14 -16.26 -6.23 47.31
C GLU A 14 -15.93 -5.33 46.09
N GLU A 15 -15.44 -4.11 46.33
CA GLU A 15 -14.96 -3.24 45.26
C GLU A 15 -13.78 -3.86 44.50
N ALA A 16 -12.81 -4.43 45.20
CA ALA A 16 -11.67 -5.10 44.57
C ALA A 16 -12.11 -6.32 43.72
N ILE A 17 -13.00 -7.16 44.23
CA ILE A 17 -13.56 -8.30 43.48
C ILE A 17 -14.32 -7.81 42.26
N ARG A 18 -15.17 -6.79 42.40
CA ARG A 18 -15.94 -6.22 41.30
C ARG A 18 -15.04 -5.65 40.22
N SER A 19 -14.02 -4.88 40.58
CA SER A 19 -13.04 -4.34 39.63
C SER A 19 -12.25 -5.45 38.92
N LEU A 20 -11.90 -6.52 39.58
CA LEU A 20 -11.24 -7.68 38.96
C LEU A 20 -12.13 -8.40 37.96
N VAL A 21 -13.43 -8.58 38.29
CA VAL A 21 -14.40 -9.21 37.38
C VAL A 21 -14.67 -8.31 36.16
N GLU A 22 -14.83 -7.01 36.37
CA GLU A 22 -15.04 -6.05 35.28
C GLU A 22 -13.82 -5.98 34.35
N HIS A 23 -12.63 -5.85 34.89
CA HIS A 23 -11.38 -5.86 34.09
C HIS A 23 -11.18 -7.19 33.37
N GLY A 24 -11.42 -8.30 34.05
CA GLY A 24 -11.33 -9.64 33.44
C GLY A 24 -12.29 -9.85 32.28
N SER A 25 -13.54 -9.40 32.43
CA SER A 25 -14.54 -9.47 31.36
C SER A 25 -14.23 -8.55 30.18
N GLN A 26 -13.72 -7.33 30.42
CA GLN A 26 -13.28 -6.40 29.39
C GLN A 26 -12.09 -6.96 28.60
N LEU A 27 -11.10 -7.54 29.29
CA LEU A 27 -9.96 -8.20 28.64
C LEU A 27 -10.41 -9.38 27.79
N GLY A 28 -11.32 -10.22 28.30
CA GLY A 28 -11.89 -11.34 27.54
C GLY A 28 -12.58 -10.89 26.26
N PHE A 29 -13.42 -9.86 26.35
CA PHE A 29 -14.12 -9.29 25.19
C PHE A 29 -13.14 -8.69 24.18
N THR A 30 -12.11 -8.00 24.65
CA THR A 30 -11.08 -7.38 23.80
C THR A 30 -10.29 -8.44 23.03
N ILE A 31 -9.92 -9.55 23.69
CA ILE A 31 -9.22 -10.67 23.05
C ILE A 31 -10.11 -11.34 21.98
N ILE A 32 -11.38 -11.59 22.33
CA ILE A 32 -12.33 -12.18 21.36
C ILE A 32 -12.49 -11.27 20.14
N LYS A 33 -12.65 -9.96 20.35
CA LYS A 33 -12.74 -8.97 19.28
C LYS A 33 -11.48 -9.00 18.38
N ALA A 34 -10.29 -9.02 18.98
CA ALA A 34 -9.03 -9.09 18.25
C ALA A 34 -8.90 -10.39 17.44
N LEU A 35 -9.33 -11.50 18.01
CA LEU A 35 -9.35 -12.81 17.34
C LEU A 35 -10.30 -12.80 16.13
N ILE A 36 -11.49 -12.23 16.27
CA ILE A 36 -12.44 -12.08 15.15
C ILE A 36 -11.83 -11.22 14.05
N VAL A 37 -11.25 -10.06 14.39
CA VAL A 37 -10.58 -9.18 13.42
C VAL A 37 -9.46 -9.93 12.70
N PHE A 38 -8.64 -10.71 13.43
CA PHE A 38 -7.58 -11.51 12.83
C PHE A 38 -8.11 -12.58 11.87
N LEU A 39 -9.10 -13.37 12.28
CA LEU A 39 -9.67 -14.43 11.47
C LEU A 39 -10.35 -13.89 10.21
N VAL A 40 -11.21 -12.87 10.37
CA VAL A 40 -11.88 -12.21 9.23
C VAL A 40 -10.86 -11.55 8.32
N GLY A 41 -9.91 -10.80 8.86
CA GLY A 41 -8.87 -10.16 8.07
C GLY A 41 -8.00 -11.17 7.32
N ARG A 42 -7.67 -12.32 7.93
CA ARG A 42 -6.93 -13.39 7.25
C ARG A 42 -7.71 -14.02 6.10
N LEU A 43 -9.02 -14.20 6.28
CA LEU A 43 -9.91 -14.67 5.19
C LEU A 43 -9.94 -13.66 4.03
N VAL A 44 -10.08 -12.38 4.34
CA VAL A 44 -10.08 -11.29 3.33
C VAL A 44 -8.74 -11.26 2.58
N ILE A 45 -7.61 -11.32 3.29
CA ILE A 45 -6.26 -11.36 2.67
C ILE A 45 -6.13 -12.57 1.73
N ASN A 46 -6.55 -13.75 2.16
CA ASN A 46 -6.49 -14.96 1.34
C ASN A 46 -7.36 -14.81 0.07
N LEU A 47 -8.55 -14.23 0.20
CA LEU A 47 -9.44 -13.96 -0.93
C LEU A 47 -8.82 -12.96 -1.91
N LEU A 48 -8.29 -11.84 -1.42
CA LEU A 48 -7.63 -10.84 -2.24
C LEU A 48 -6.38 -11.39 -2.94
N ASN A 49 -5.54 -12.14 -2.23
CA ASN A 49 -4.38 -12.81 -2.83
C ASN A 49 -4.78 -13.79 -3.92
N LYS A 50 -5.88 -14.54 -3.72
CA LYS A 50 -6.41 -15.45 -4.74
C LYS A 50 -6.91 -14.69 -5.97
N LEU A 51 -7.59 -13.56 -5.78
CA LEU A 51 -8.03 -12.69 -6.86
C LEU A 51 -6.86 -12.10 -7.64
N VAL A 52 -5.86 -11.54 -6.95
CA VAL A 52 -4.64 -10.99 -7.57
C VAL A 52 -3.93 -12.06 -8.39
N ARG A 53 -3.68 -13.24 -7.82
CA ARG A 53 -3.07 -14.37 -8.55
C ARG A 53 -3.89 -14.78 -9.76
N LYS A 54 -5.22 -14.84 -9.66
CA LYS A 54 -6.11 -15.19 -10.77
C LYS A 54 -6.05 -14.15 -11.90
N ILE A 55 -5.98 -12.86 -11.57
CA ILE A 55 -5.85 -11.78 -12.56
C ILE A 55 -4.48 -11.86 -13.26
N LEU A 56 -3.41 -12.02 -12.48
CA LEU A 56 -2.06 -12.10 -13.02
C LEU A 56 -1.81 -13.38 -13.83
N SER A 57 -2.45 -14.50 -13.47
CA SER A 57 -2.30 -15.77 -14.21
C SER A 57 -2.94 -15.74 -15.60
N LYS A 58 -3.97 -14.93 -15.81
CA LYS A 58 -4.63 -14.77 -17.11
C LYS A 58 -3.85 -13.89 -18.09
N ARG A 59 -2.82 -13.22 -17.64
CA ARG A 59 -1.96 -12.35 -18.45
C ARG A 59 -0.64 -13.04 -18.72
N ASP A 60 -0.14 -12.86 -19.93
CA ASP A 60 1.20 -13.32 -20.31
C ASP A 60 2.25 -12.34 -19.77
N ILE A 61 2.48 -12.41 -18.46
CA ILE A 61 3.40 -11.55 -17.70
C ILE A 61 4.50 -12.45 -17.14
N ASP A 62 5.72 -11.92 -17.08
CA ASP A 62 6.87 -12.62 -16.52
C ASP A 62 6.56 -13.19 -15.12
N PRO A 63 6.97 -14.44 -14.84
CA PRO A 63 6.77 -15.07 -13.53
C PRO A 63 7.34 -14.27 -12.36
N SER A 64 8.46 -13.58 -12.57
CA SER A 64 9.11 -12.73 -11.55
C SER A 64 8.21 -11.55 -11.16
N VAL A 65 7.58 -10.91 -12.14
CA VAL A 65 6.63 -9.80 -11.90
C VAL A 65 5.39 -10.30 -11.16
N LYS A 66 4.86 -11.47 -11.52
CA LYS A 66 3.72 -12.08 -10.80
C LYS A 66 4.05 -12.33 -9.33
N THR A 67 5.24 -12.86 -9.06
CA THR A 67 5.72 -13.15 -7.70
C THR A 67 5.93 -11.85 -6.92
N PHE A 68 6.56 -10.87 -7.53
CA PHE A 68 6.83 -9.56 -6.90
C PHE A 68 5.54 -8.86 -6.50
N VAL A 69 4.60 -8.70 -7.44
CA VAL A 69 3.31 -8.04 -7.17
C VAL A 69 2.51 -8.80 -6.11
N GLY A 70 2.47 -10.14 -6.20
CA GLY A 70 1.79 -10.96 -5.21
C GLY A 70 2.38 -10.81 -3.80
N SER A 71 3.72 -10.76 -3.69
CA SER A 71 4.42 -10.55 -2.43
C SER A 71 4.17 -9.14 -1.87
N LEU A 72 4.25 -8.11 -2.71
CA LEU A 72 4.01 -6.73 -2.31
C LEU A 72 2.59 -6.55 -1.73
N VAL A 73 1.58 -7.07 -2.43
CA VAL A 73 0.19 -7.02 -1.96
C VAL A 73 0.02 -7.78 -0.65
N ASN A 74 0.58 -9.00 -0.56
CA ASN A 74 0.46 -9.81 0.65
C ASN A 74 1.12 -9.15 1.87
N VAL A 75 2.31 -8.58 1.72
CA VAL A 75 3.03 -7.87 2.79
C VAL A 75 2.25 -6.64 3.23
N SER A 76 1.79 -5.81 2.28
CA SER A 76 1.01 -4.60 2.58
C SER A 76 -0.28 -4.91 3.35
N LEU A 77 -1.04 -5.91 2.90
CA LEU A 77 -2.27 -6.34 3.56
C LEU A 77 -2.00 -6.95 4.94
N THR A 78 -0.89 -7.68 5.10
CA THR A 78 -0.51 -8.28 6.39
C THR A 78 -0.14 -7.19 7.40
N ILE A 79 0.59 -6.14 7.00
CA ILE A 79 0.90 -5.00 7.87
C ILE A 79 -0.40 -4.32 8.32
N LEU A 80 -1.34 -4.06 7.42
CA LEU A 80 -2.63 -3.47 7.76
C LEU A 80 -3.44 -4.36 8.73
N LEU A 81 -3.40 -5.68 8.54
CA LEU A 81 -4.06 -6.62 9.47
C LEU A 81 -3.43 -6.57 10.85
N ILE A 82 -2.10 -6.57 10.95
CA ILE A 82 -1.40 -6.48 12.25
C ILE A 82 -1.83 -5.21 13.00
N ILE A 83 -1.83 -4.07 12.33
CA ILE A 83 -2.25 -2.80 12.94
C ILE A 83 -3.72 -2.84 13.37
N SER A 84 -4.59 -3.44 12.55
CA SER A 84 -6.01 -3.60 12.88
C SER A 84 -6.22 -4.48 14.11
N VAL A 85 -5.45 -5.55 14.25
CA VAL A 85 -5.50 -6.45 15.42
C VAL A 85 -5.00 -5.72 16.67
N VAL A 86 -3.88 -4.99 16.57
CA VAL A 86 -3.31 -4.18 17.67
C VAL A 86 -4.32 -3.12 18.11
N GLY A 87 -5.01 -2.47 17.17
CA GLY A 87 -6.09 -1.53 17.47
C GLY A 87 -7.31 -2.20 18.14
N ALA A 88 -7.65 -3.42 17.72
CA ALA A 88 -8.73 -4.20 18.34
C ALA A 88 -8.41 -4.60 19.79
N LEU A 89 -7.13 -4.74 20.13
CA LEU A 89 -6.66 -4.96 21.51
C LEU A 89 -6.70 -3.68 22.37
N GLY A 90 -7.12 -2.54 21.82
CA GLY A 90 -7.21 -1.27 22.54
C GLY A 90 -5.92 -0.43 22.53
N VAL A 91 -4.89 -0.86 21.82
CA VAL A 91 -3.66 -0.07 21.68
C VAL A 91 -3.89 1.07 20.71
N GLN A 92 -3.44 2.27 21.07
CA GLN A 92 -3.53 3.44 20.22
C GLN A 92 -2.68 3.27 18.96
N THR A 93 -3.34 3.18 17.80
CA THR A 93 -2.67 2.91 16.51
C THR A 93 -2.26 4.16 15.75
N THR A 94 -2.54 5.35 16.26
CA THR A 94 -2.23 6.64 15.61
C THR A 94 -0.75 6.79 15.28
N SER A 95 0.14 6.38 16.19
CA SER A 95 1.59 6.43 15.96
C SER A 95 2.03 5.48 14.83
N PHE A 96 1.44 4.29 14.75
CA PHE A 96 1.71 3.35 13.66
C PHE A 96 1.18 3.88 12.31
N ALA A 97 0.01 4.52 12.31
CA ALA A 97 -0.52 5.16 11.11
C ALA A 97 0.40 6.31 10.64
N ALA A 98 0.92 7.12 11.56
CA ALA A 98 1.88 8.18 11.25
C ALA A 98 3.20 7.62 10.68
N LEU A 99 3.72 6.53 11.24
CA LEU A 99 4.91 5.85 10.70
C LEU A 99 4.65 5.28 9.29
N LEU A 100 3.51 4.66 9.06
CA LEU A 100 3.15 4.17 7.72
C LEU A 100 3.00 5.30 6.71
N ALA A 101 2.38 6.42 7.13
CA ALA A 101 2.25 7.59 6.27
C ALA A 101 3.62 8.15 5.90
N SER A 102 4.54 8.28 6.87
CA SER A 102 5.92 8.72 6.63
C SER A 102 6.68 7.78 5.70
N ALA A 103 6.56 6.47 5.89
CA ALA A 103 7.15 5.48 5.01
C ALA A 103 6.55 5.56 3.60
N GLY A 104 5.23 5.76 3.49
CA GLY A 104 4.53 5.96 2.22
C GLY A 104 5.03 7.19 1.46
N VAL A 105 5.23 8.31 2.17
CA VAL A 105 5.83 9.53 1.58
C VAL A 105 7.24 9.26 1.09
N ALA A 106 8.08 8.59 1.88
CA ALA A 106 9.46 8.26 1.48
C ALA A 106 9.50 7.38 0.22
N VAL A 107 8.64 6.34 0.15
CA VAL A 107 8.52 5.49 -1.05
C VAL A 107 7.97 6.29 -2.24
N GLY A 108 6.97 7.15 -2.03
CA GLY A 108 6.41 8.02 -3.06
C GLY A 108 7.47 8.98 -3.64
N MET A 109 8.29 9.58 -2.79
CA MET A 109 9.41 10.43 -3.22
C MET A 109 10.46 9.65 -4.00
N ALA A 110 10.82 8.44 -3.54
CA ALA A 110 11.77 7.58 -4.23
C ALA A 110 11.27 7.15 -5.64
N LEU A 111 9.96 7.02 -5.83
CA LEU A 111 9.33 6.62 -7.08
C LEU A 111 8.84 7.81 -7.92
N SER A 112 9.00 9.06 -7.45
CA SER A 112 8.40 10.25 -8.08
C SER A 112 8.80 10.45 -9.54
N GLY A 113 10.06 10.21 -9.89
CA GLY A 113 10.54 10.29 -11.29
C GLY A 113 9.86 9.27 -12.22
N ASN A 114 9.70 8.04 -11.75
CA ASN A 114 8.99 7.01 -12.51
C ASN A 114 7.50 7.35 -12.66
N LEU A 115 6.88 7.88 -11.61
CA LEU A 115 5.49 8.31 -11.62
C LEU A 115 5.26 9.47 -12.60
N GLN A 116 6.22 10.41 -12.67
CA GLN A 116 6.22 11.51 -13.65
C GLN A 116 6.30 10.98 -15.08
N ASN A 117 7.17 10.00 -15.34
CA ASN A 117 7.27 9.38 -16.66
C ASN A 117 6.00 8.60 -17.03
N PHE A 118 5.40 7.89 -16.09
CA PHE A 118 4.13 7.21 -16.29
C PHE A 118 3.01 8.21 -16.63
N ALA A 119 2.88 9.30 -15.87
CA ALA A 119 1.91 10.35 -16.12
C ALA A 119 2.14 11.02 -17.49
N GLY A 120 3.40 11.32 -17.84
CA GLY A 120 3.78 11.83 -19.14
C GLY A 120 3.39 10.89 -20.28
N GLY A 121 3.65 9.59 -20.14
CA GLY A 121 3.22 8.58 -21.12
C GLY A 121 1.71 8.53 -21.29
N LEU A 122 0.96 8.62 -20.21
CA LEU A 122 -0.51 8.67 -20.27
C LEU A 122 -1.02 9.92 -20.99
N ILE A 123 -0.41 11.09 -20.73
CA ILE A 123 -0.73 12.35 -21.44
C ILE A 123 -0.46 12.19 -22.93
N VAL A 124 0.69 11.66 -23.33
CA VAL A 124 1.03 11.43 -24.73
C VAL A 124 0.02 10.50 -25.41
N LEU A 125 -0.38 9.42 -24.76
CA LEU A 125 -1.33 8.45 -25.31
C LEU A 125 -2.76 8.99 -25.43
N LEU A 126 -3.20 9.83 -24.48
CA LEU A 126 -4.56 10.41 -24.48
C LEU A 126 -4.69 11.59 -25.42
N PHE A 127 -3.78 12.55 -25.34
CA PHE A 127 -3.84 13.80 -26.10
C PHE A 127 -3.15 13.70 -27.49
N LYS A 128 -2.25 12.71 -27.64
CA LYS A 128 -1.55 12.42 -28.90
C LYS A 128 -0.90 13.65 -29.54
N PRO A 129 -0.08 14.43 -28.81
CA PRO A 129 0.65 15.55 -29.38
C PRO A 129 1.56 15.12 -30.54
N TYR A 130 2.01 13.87 -30.52
CA TYR A 130 2.70 13.18 -31.62
C TYR A 130 2.28 11.70 -31.63
N LYS A 131 2.58 11.02 -32.74
CA LYS A 131 2.23 9.61 -32.97
C LYS A 131 3.47 8.81 -33.41
N VAL A 132 3.35 7.50 -33.36
CA VAL A 132 4.35 6.61 -33.97
C VAL A 132 4.42 6.89 -35.46
N GLY A 133 5.64 7.09 -35.96
CA GLY A 133 5.94 7.48 -37.34
C GLY A 133 6.19 8.99 -37.55
N ASP A 134 5.82 9.85 -36.59
CA ASP A 134 6.07 11.27 -36.68
C ASP A 134 7.57 11.58 -36.47
N TRP A 135 8.10 12.56 -37.21
CA TRP A 135 9.40 13.14 -36.97
C TRP A 135 9.26 14.25 -35.93
N ILE A 136 9.95 14.13 -34.84
CA ILE A 136 9.91 15.11 -33.75
C ILE A 136 11.30 15.53 -33.30
N GLU A 137 11.38 16.69 -32.67
CA GLU A 137 12.57 17.18 -31.97
C GLU A 137 12.23 17.40 -30.50
N SER A 138 12.97 16.78 -29.61
CA SER A 138 12.80 16.93 -28.17
C SER A 138 14.11 16.65 -27.44
N GLN A 139 14.35 17.40 -26.35
CA GLN A 139 15.56 17.23 -25.51
C GLN A 139 16.87 17.32 -26.31
N GLY A 140 16.91 18.15 -27.36
CA GLY A 140 18.08 18.32 -28.23
C GLY A 140 18.36 17.14 -29.18
N VAL A 141 17.39 16.26 -29.34
CA VAL A 141 17.47 15.09 -30.25
C VAL A 141 16.31 15.12 -31.23
N SER A 142 16.60 14.88 -32.52
CA SER A 142 15.59 14.78 -33.57
C SER A 142 15.53 13.34 -34.08
N GLY A 143 14.32 12.85 -34.36
CA GLY A 143 14.16 11.50 -34.88
C GLY A 143 12.71 11.13 -35.14
N THR A 144 12.51 10.01 -35.80
CA THR A 144 11.18 9.42 -35.99
C THR A 144 10.77 8.62 -34.76
N VAL A 145 9.54 8.86 -34.29
CA VAL A 145 8.94 8.10 -33.17
C VAL A 145 8.75 6.66 -33.61
N LYS A 146 9.52 5.75 -33.03
CA LYS A 146 9.45 4.30 -33.28
C LYS A 146 8.38 3.63 -32.42
N GLU A 147 8.31 4.01 -31.14
CA GLU A 147 7.40 3.39 -30.16
C GLU A 147 7.15 4.35 -29.00
N ILE A 148 5.94 4.30 -28.44
CA ILE A 148 5.58 5.01 -27.22
C ILE A 148 5.29 3.95 -26.16
N GLN A 149 6.20 3.84 -25.19
CA GLN A 149 6.11 2.90 -24.06
C GLN A 149 5.57 3.62 -22.82
N ILE A 150 5.33 2.86 -21.75
CA ILE A 150 4.73 3.38 -20.50
C ILE A 150 5.58 4.51 -19.88
N PHE A 151 6.91 4.38 -19.89
CA PHE A 151 7.82 5.33 -19.23
C PHE A 151 8.68 6.13 -20.21
N HIS A 152 8.82 5.67 -21.44
CA HIS A 152 9.73 6.22 -22.44
C HIS A 152 9.05 6.29 -23.82
N THR A 153 9.43 7.28 -24.60
CA THR A 153 9.24 7.32 -26.05
C THR A 153 10.55 6.97 -26.72
N ILE A 154 10.51 6.09 -27.70
CA ILE A 154 11.68 5.61 -28.44
C ILE A 154 11.72 6.33 -29.78
N LEU A 155 12.84 7.02 -30.06
CA LEU A 155 13.11 7.66 -31.32
C LEU A 155 14.18 6.89 -32.10
N THR A 156 14.08 6.93 -33.43
CA THR A 156 15.14 6.53 -34.34
C THR A 156 15.64 7.76 -35.08
N THR A 157 16.90 8.11 -34.93
CA THR A 157 17.54 9.25 -35.60
C THR A 157 17.86 8.94 -37.07
N GLY A 158 18.18 9.97 -37.86
CA GLY A 158 18.54 9.81 -39.27
C GLY A 158 19.80 8.95 -39.52
N ASP A 159 20.69 8.82 -38.53
CA ASP A 159 21.85 7.94 -38.53
C ASP A 159 21.60 6.56 -37.90
N ASN A 160 20.30 6.16 -37.81
CA ASN A 160 19.84 4.87 -37.29
C ASN A 160 20.14 4.58 -35.80
N LYS A 161 20.39 5.61 -35.00
CA LYS A 161 20.51 5.42 -33.55
C LYS A 161 19.15 5.34 -32.89
N VAL A 162 19.01 4.45 -31.92
CA VAL A 162 17.80 4.32 -31.11
C VAL A 162 18.00 5.07 -29.80
N ILE A 163 17.11 6.02 -29.52
CA ILE A 163 17.19 6.88 -28.34
C ILE A 163 15.93 6.70 -27.50
N TYR A 164 16.11 6.51 -26.20
CA TYR A 164 15.03 6.41 -25.21
C TYR A 164 14.87 7.74 -24.49
N ILE A 165 13.75 8.41 -24.66
CA ILE A 165 13.48 9.68 -23.99
C ILE A 165 12.40 9.43 -22.93
N PRO A 166 12.62 9.82 -21.65
CA PRO A 166 11.61 9.70 -20.61
C PRO A 166 10.33 10.51 -20.96
N ASN A 167 9.17 9.90 -20.80
CA ASN A 167 7.91 10.54 -21.17
C ASN A 167 7.60 11.80 -20.34
N GLY A 168 8.09 11.86 -19.10
CA GLY A 168 7.96 13.06 -18.27
C GLY A 168 8.64 14.28 -18.90
N ALA A 169 9.81 14.09 -19.51
CA ALA A 169 10.50 15.13 -20.25
C ALA A 169 9.78 15.52 -21.53
N MET A 170 9.13 14.55 -22.20
CA MET A 170 8.35 14.78 -23.42
C MET A 170 7.06 15.55 -23.20
N SER A 171 6.48 15.45 -22.00
CA SER A 171 5.19 16.08 -21.64
C SER A 171 5.33 17.46 -20.99
N SER A 172 6.53 17.83 -20.53
CA SER A 172 6.80 19.08 -19.81
C SER A 172 7.74 20.04 -20.54
N GLY A 173 8.29 19.63 -21.71
CA GLY A 173 9.23 20.40 -22.52
C GLY A 173 8.58 21.08 -23.71
#